data_b695b0a389b66d2501e233d62258d316
#
_entry.id   b695b0a389b66d2501e233d62258d316
#
_cell.length_a   1.000
_cell.length_b   1.000
_cell.length_c   1.000
_cell.angle_alpha   90.00
_cell.angle_beta   90.00
_cell.angle_gamma   90.00
#
_symmetry.space_group_name_H-M   'P 1'
#
loop_
_entity.id
_entity.type
_entity.pdbx_description
1 polymer ?
#
loop_
_entity_poly.entity_id
_entity_poly.type
_entity_poly.pdbx_seq_one_letter_code
_entity_poly.pdbx_strand_id
1 'polypeptide(L)'
;MVFFQSTIVIFTDMIKKHYNVIGVMSGTSLDGIDLVYVTFTLNDIWEFTTGYSETYVYPDKWKLQLSNLTDMSIKDLKVLDKSYTVFLADKINTFIRDNNLVDVDFIASHGHTALHQPDLGLTYQIGNLPEISKILNKIVVCDFRTQDVTLGGQGAPLVPVGDKLLFSNYDYCINLGGFANISSEFSGNRIAYDICPVNIVLNYYVSQLGELFDDKGAIAKSGNVHQELLSKLNSLKFYEKSHPKSLGLEWVKENVFSLINKYNIDTKDILRTFIEHITDQITKEINQTKKSSVLITGGGAYNTFLISKIREKTKHKISIPNSTIIEFKEAIIFGFLGVLKLRNEVNSLASVTGAKFNHSSGVVYRI
;
A
#
# COMPACT_ATOMS: atom_id res chain seq x y z
N MET A 1 -21.28 17.49 35.83
CA MET A 1 -21.78 16.11 35.60
C MET A 1 -22.53 15.93 34.27
N VAL A 2 -22.84 16.99 33.52
CA VAL A 2 -23.63 16.94 32.27
C VAL A 2 -22.75 16.76 31.02
N PHE A 3 -21.46 17.11 31.06
CA PHE A 3 -20.54 17.03 29.89
C PHE A 3 -20.01 15.59 29.59
N PHE A 4 -20.05 14.67 30.55
CA PHE A 4 -19.57 13.29 30.33
C PHE A 4 -20.61 12.38 29.66
N GLN A 5 -21.89 12.65 29.81
CA GLN A 5 -22.94 11.83 29.17
C GLN A 5 -23.07 12.08 27.67
N SER A 6 -22.91 13.32 27.21
CA SER A 6 -23.01 13.62 25.79
C SER A 6 -21.85 13.04 24.97
N THR A 7 -20.66 12.93 25.53
CA THR A 7 -19.49 12.35 24.84
C THR A 7 -19.56 10.83 24.72
N ILE A 8 -20.16 10.15 25.72
CA ILE A 8 -20.33 8.68 25.69
C ILE A 8 -21.44 8.27 24.72
N VAL A 9 -22.53 9.01 24.65
CA VAL A 9 -23.65 8.72 23.73
C VAL A 9 -23.20 8.86 22.28
N ILE A 10 -22.37 9.85 21.94
CA ILE A 10 -21.87 10.06 20.59
C ILE A 10 -20.93 8.93 20.12
N PHE A 11 -20.19 8.29 21.04
CA PHE A 11 -19.32 7.17 20.70
C PHE A 11 -20.11 5.87 20.45
N THR A 12 -21.17 5.62 21.21
CA THR A 12 -22.01 4.42 21.04
C THR A 12 -22.78 4.41 19.72
N ASP A 13 -23.23 5.58 19.24
CA ASP A 13 -23.97 5.68 17.97
C ASP A 13 -23.11 5.42 16.72
N MET A 14 -21.78 5.41 16.84
CA MET A 14 -20.86 5.13 15.73
C MET A 14 -20.45 3.65 15.63
N ILE A 15 -20.76 2.82 16.63
CA ILE A 15 -20.47 1.39 16.58
C ILE A 15 -21.62 0.69 15.88
N LYS A 16 -21.42 0.42 14.60
CA LYS A 16 -22.38 -0.27 13.72
C LYS A 16 -21.84 -1.64 13.31
N LYS A 17 -22.70 -2.47 12.74
CA LYS A 17 -22.30 -3.71 12.04
C LYS A 17 -21.90 -3.45 10.58
N HIS A 18 -22.46 -2.39 9.97
CA HIS A 18 -22.24 -2.03 8.58
C HIS A 18 -21.72 -0.59 8.49
N TYR A 19 -20.71 -0.38 7.67
CA TYR A 19 -20.12 0.92 7.40
C TYR A 19 -19.95 1.13 5.90
N ASN A 20 -20.54 2.20 5.39
CA ASN A 20 -20.36 2.64 4.01
C ASN A 20 -19.31 3.75 3.96
N VAL A 21 -18.15 3.46 3.41
CA VAL A 21 -16.95 4.29 3.53
C VAL A 21 -16.40 4.62 2.16
N ILE A 22 -15.91 5.84 1.99
CA ILE A 22 -15.01 6.15 0.87
C ILE A 22 -13.57 6.07 1.40
N GLY A 23 -12.82 5.09 0.94
CA GLY A 23 -11.38 4.98 1.15
C GLY A 23 -10.62 5.81 0.13
N VAL A 24 -9.63 6.58 0.59
CA VAL A 24 -8.85 7.51 -0.23
C VAL A 24 -7.37 7.25 -0.05
N MET A 25 -6.69 6.94 -1.14
CA MET A 25 -5.23 6.74 -1.15
C MET A 25 -4.58 7.64 -2.21
N SER A 26 -3.50 8.29 -1.82
CA SER A 26 -2.63 9.05 -2.71
C SER A 26 -1.20 8.62 -2.46
N GLY A 27 -0.65 7.85 -3.38
CA GLY A 27 0.69 7.29 -3.30
C GLY A 27 1.77 8.21 -3.86
N THR A 28 3.00 7.95 -3.44
CA THR A 28 4.20 8.67 -3.93
C THR A 28 4.59 8.31 -5.37
N SER A 29 3.91 7.36 -5.99
CA SER A 29 4.03 7.04 -7.44
C SER A 29 3.56 8.18 -8.33
N LEU A 30 2.75 9.13 -7.79
CA LEU A 30 2.17 10.27 -8.50
C LEU A 30 1.23 9.89 -9.66
N ASP A 31 0.69 8.69 -9.66
CA ASP A 31 -0.24 8.21 -10.69
C ASP A 31 -1.60 8.88 -10.55
N GLY A 32 -2.06 9.12 -9.33
CA GLY A 32 -3.34 9.74 -9.05
C GLY A 32 -3.78 9.62 -7.60
N ILE A 33 -5.07 9.90 -7.40
CA ILE A 33 -5.80 9.71 -6.16
C ILE A 33 -6.77 8.56 -6.37
N ASP A 34 -6.56 7.46 -5.64
CA ASP A 34 -7.45 6.31 -5.66
C ASP A 34 -8.60 6.50 -4.69
N LEU A 35 -9.80 6.41 -5.17
CA LEU A 35 -11.05 6.50 -4.44
C LEU A 35 -11.84 5.20 -4.61
N VAL A 36 -12.32 4.63 -3.52
CA VAL A 36 -13.16 3.44 -3.56
C VAL A 36 -14.29 3.55 -2.54
N TYR A 37 -15.52 3.27 -2.97
CA TYR A 37 -16.65 3.12 -2.09
C TYR A 37 -16.75 1.67 -1.64
N VAL A 38 -16.74 1.45 -0.33
CA VAL A 38 -16.68 0.12 0.30
C VAL A 38 -17.72 0.02 1.40
N THR A 39 -18.46 -1.06 1.42
CA THR A 39 -19.29 -1.47 2.57
C THR A 39 -18.52 -2.51 3.38
N PHE A 40 -18.17 -2.18 4.62
CA PHE A 40 -17.60 -3.12 5.58
C PHE A 40 -18.69 -3.67 6.48
N THR A 41 -18.67 -4.97 6.72
CA THR A 41 -19.66 -5.66 7.56
C THR A 41 -18.95 -6.52 8.59
N LEU A 42 -19.31 -6.36 9.86
CA LEU A 42 -18.86 -7.23 10.94
C LEU A 42 -19.97 -8.25 11.28
N ASN A 43 -19.73 -9.49 10.84
CA ASN A 43 -20.44 -10.67 11.30
C ASN A 43 -19.58 -11.38 12.37
N ASP A 44 -19.27 -12.67 12.18
CA ASP A 44 -18.27 -13.37 13.01
C ASP A 44 -16.84 -12.91 12.66
N ILE A 45 -16.62 -12.51 11.40
CA ILE A 45 -15.40 -11.92 10.89
C ILE A 45 -15.74 -10.65 10.09
N TRP A 46 -14.72 -9.82 9.81
CA TRP A 46 -14.86 -8.70 8.91
C TRP A 46 -14.98 -9.17 7.46
N GLU A 47 -15.98 -8.65 6.78
CA GLU A 47 -16.23 -8.82 5.35
C GLU A 47 -16.33 -7.46 4.69
N PHE A 48 -16.11 -7.39 3.38
CA PHE A 48 -16.29 -6.16 2.63
C PHE A 48 -16.82 -6.43 1.21
N THR A 49 -17.52 -5.43 0.69
CA THR A 49 -17.97 -5.38 -0.70
C THR A 49 -17.56 -4.05 -1.29
N THR A 50 -16.89 -4.09 -2.44
CA THR A 50 -16.50 -2.89 -3.18
C THR A 50 -17.63 -2.45 -4.10
N GLY A 51 -17.94 -1.16 -4.07
CA GLY A 51 -18.78 -0.50 -5.06
C GLY A 51 -17.95 0.19 -6.14
N TYR A 52 -18.26 1.47 -6.38
CA TYR A 52 -17.50 2.28 -7.35
C TYR A 52 -16.07 2.50 -6.90
N SER A 53 -15.16 2.54 -7.87
CA SER A 53 -13.74 2.85 -7.65
C SER A 53 -13.20 3.62 -8.85
N GLU A 54 -12.36 4.60 -8.61
CA GLU A 54 -11.79 5.45 -9.65
C GLU A 54 -10.45 6.05 -9.21
N THR A 55 -9.52 6.16 -10.15
CA THR A 55 -8.25 6.87 -9.98
C THR A 55 -8.32 8.22 -10.68
N TYR A 56 -8.23 9.29 -9.92
CA TYR A 56 -8.16 10.66 -10.44
C TYR A 56 -6.71 11.03 -10.73
N VAL A 57 -6.32 11.00 -11.99
CA VAL A 57 -4.96 11.33 -12.43
C VAL A 57 -4.62 12.77 -12.05
N TYR A 58 -3.41 12.98 -11.54
CA TYR A 58 -2.93 14.33 -11.23
C TYR A 58 -2.71 15.16 -12.48
N PRO A 59 -3.23 16.42 -12.53
CA PRO A 59 -2.75 17.41 -13.49
C PRO A 59 -1.25 17.66 -13.34
N ASP A 60 -0.56 18.01 -14.44
CA ASP A 60 0.90 18.20 -14.46
C ASP A 60 1.40 19.17 -13.38
N LYS A 61 0.63 20.24 -13.11
CA LYS A 61 0.93 21.18 -12.03
C LYS A 61 1.05 20.47 -10.67
N TRP A 62 0.13 19.54 -10.37
CA TRP A 62 0.17 18.80 -9.12
C TRP A 62 1.30 17.77 -9.11
N LYS A 63 1.53 17.07 -10.22
CA LYS A 63 2.67 16.14 -10.33
C LYS A 63 3.98 16.85 -10.00
N LEU A 64 4.21 18.02 -10.59
CA LEU A 64 5.41 18.82 -10.34
C LEU A 64 5.51 19.28 -8.89
N GLN A 65 4.41 19.71 -8.27
CA GLN A 65 4.43 20.16 -6.88
C GLN A 65 4.68 19.00 -5.92
N LEU A 66 4.03 17.86 -6.14
CA LEU A 66 4.15 16.68 -5.30
C LEU A 66 5.52 15.99 -5.43
N SER A 67 6.16 16.04 -6.61
CA SER A 67 7.51 15.49 -6.80
C SER A 67 8.62 16.26 -6.05
N ASN A 68 8.36 17.52 -5.66
CA ASN A 68 9.34 18.39 -5.00
C ASN A 68 9.05 18.61 -3.49
N LEU A 69 8.14 17.83 -2.89
CA LEU A 69 7.73 18.03 -1.49
C LEU A 69 8.89 17.94 -0.49
N THR A 70 9.83 17.04 -0.71
CA THR A 70 10.99 16.83 0.18
C THR A 70 11.95 18.02 0.21
N ASP A 71 11.95 18.85 -0.83
CA ASP A 71 12.82 20.00 -0.97
C ASP A 71 12.18 21.30 -0.46
N MET A 72 10.90 21.23 -0.07
CA MET A 72 10.15 22.39 0.40
C MET A 72 10.44 22.74 1.88
N SER A 73 10.42 24.02 2.19
CA SER A 73 10.39 24.44 3.60
C SER A 73 9.07 24.05 4.26
N ILE A 74 9.09 23.85 5.58
CA ILE A 74 7.85 23.55 6.36
C ILE A 74 6.79 24.64 6.17
N LYS A 75 7.20 25.91 5.98
CA LYS A 75 6.27 27.01 5.71
C LYS A 75 5.55 26.82 4.37
N ASP A 76 6.30 26.47 3.33
CA ASP A 76 5.76 26.26 1.98
C ASP A 76 4.90 24.99 1.93
N LEU A 77 5.32 23.93 2.62
CA LEU A 77 4.52 22.71 2.77
C LEU A 77 3.15 22.99 3.40
N LYS A 78 3.09 23.84 4.45
CA LYS A 78 1.81 24.22 5.08
C LYS A 78 0.91 25.04 4.15
N VAL A 79 1.47 25.84 3.26
CA VAL A 79 0.69 26.57 2.25
C VAL A 79 0.17 25.63 1.19
N LEU A 80 1.02 24.70 0.72
CA LEU A 80 0.65 23.69 -0.25
C LEU A 80 -0.41 22.73 0.30
N ASP A 81 -0.29 22.32 1.56
CA ASP A 81 -1.24 21.44 2.24
C ASP A 81 -2.66 22.00 2.22
N LYS A 82 -2.83 23.32 2.48
CA LYS A 82 -4.15 23.97 2.35
C LYS A 82 -4.73 23.82 0.96
N SER A 83 -3.91 24.08 -0.07
CA SER A 83 -4.34 23.98 -1.46
C SER A 83 -4.63 22.54 -1.86
N TYR A 84 -3.80 21.60 -1.39
CA TYR A 84 -3.97 20.18 -1.65
C TYR A 84 -5.19 19.62 -0.92
N THR A 85 -5.48 20.06 0.32
CA THR A 85 -6.69 19.69 1.06
C THR A 85 -7.96 20.06 0.29
N VAL A 86 -8.00 21.27 -0.30
CA VAL A 86 -9.13 21.72 -1.14
C VAL A 86 -9.22 20.87 -2.42
N PHE A 87 -8.10 20.62 -3.09
CA PHE A 87 -8.05 19.80 -4.29
C PHE A 87 -8.50 18.35 -4.03
N LEU A 88 -8.06 17.75 -2.93
CA LEU A 88 -8.45 16.41 -2.53
C LEU A 88 -9.95 16.35 -2.23
N ALA A 89 -10.48 17.33 -1.49
CA ALA A 89 -11.91 17.43 -1.19
C ALA A 89 -12.75 17.60 -2.48
N ASP A 90 -12.27 18.37 -3.47
CA ASP A 90 -12.94 18.50 -4.77
C ASP A 90 -13.05 17.14 -5.48
N LYS A 91 -11.97 16.33 -5.51
CA LYS A 91 -12.00 15.00 -6.12
C LYS A 91 -12.95 14.04 -5.40
N ILE A 92 -12.96 14.08 -4.06
CA ILE A 92 -13.91 13.28 -3.27
C ILE A 92 -15.36 13.70 -3.54
N ASN A 93 -15.66 15.00 -3.58
CA ASN A 93 -17.00 15.50 -3.91
C ASN A 93 -17.41 15.14 -5.34
N THR A 94 -16.48 15.19 -6.30
CA THR A 94 -16.70 14.75 -7.67
C THR A 94 -17.08 13.27 -7.71
N PHE A 95 -16.31 12.42 -7.03
CA PHE A 95 -16.60 10.98 -6.94
C PHE A 95 -17.98 10.69 -6.32
N ILE A 96 -18.33 11.39 -5.24
CA ILE A 96 -19.65 11.26 -4.59
C ILE A 96 -20.78 11.63 -5.56
N ARG A 97 -20.65 12.76 -6.21
CA ARG A 97 -21.67 13.29 -7.14
C ARG A 97 -21.85 12.41 -8.37
N ASP A 98 -20.74 12.06 -9.04
CA ASP A 98 -20.75 11.37 -10.32
C ASP A 98 -21.25 9.92 -10.18
N ASN A 99 -21.07 9.33 -9.00
CA ASN A 99 -21.58 8.00 -8.67
C ASN A 99 -22.89 8.01 -7.84
N ASN A 100 -23.51 9.18 -7.62
CA ASN A 100 -24.76 9.34 -6.84
C ASN A 100 -24.70 8.67 -5.47
N LEU A 101 -23.57 8.80 -4.74
CA LEU A 101 -23.37 8.17 -3.43
C LEU A 101 -24.09 8.95 -2.34
N VAL A 102 -25.27 8.47 -1.92
CA VAL A 102 -26.10 9.13 -0.90
C VAL A 102 -25.81 8.61 0.51
N ASP A 103 -25.46 7.34 0.63
CA ASP A 103 -25.23 6.65 1.91
C ASP A 103 -23.73 6.46 2.16
N VAL A 104 -23.06 7.52 2.64
CA VAL A 104 -21.65 7.52 3.01
C VAL A 104 -21.54 7.92 4.47
N ASP A 105 -21.17 6.99 5.33
CA ASP A 105 -21.03 7.22 6.78
C ASP A 105 -19.87 8.16 7.08
N PHE A 106 -18.72 7.95 6.43
CA PHE A 106 -17.53 8.77 6.58
C PHE A 106 -16.54 8.54 5.45
N ILE A 107 -15.49 9.36 5.42
CA ILE A 107 -14.38 9.26 4.49
C ILE A 107 -13.12 8.95 5.28
N ALA A 108 -12.33 7.99 4.82
CA ALA A 108 -11.04 7.66 5.41
C ALA A 108 -9.91 7.99 4.42
N SER A 109 -9.09 8.98 4.76
CA SER A 109 -8.05 9.50 3.86
C SER A 109 -6.65 9.27 4.41
N HIS A 110 -5.81 8.65 3.59
CA HIS A 110 -4.37 8.60 3.85
C HIS A 110 -3.72 9.99 3.73
N GLY A 111 -4.23 10.83 2.82
CA GLY A 111 -3.53 12.03 2.37
C GLY A 111 -2.37 11.68 1.44
N HIS A 112 -1.44 12.61 1.20
CA HIS A 112 -0.24 12.40 0.40
C HIS A 112 1.01 12.62 1.25
N THR A 113 1.92 11.63 1.29
CA THR A 113 3.12 11.71 2.14
C THR A 113 4.10 12.74 1.59
N ALA A 114 4.31 13.81 2.35
CA ALA A 114 5.26 14.88 2.05
C ALA A 114 6.62 14.61 2.71
N LEU A 115 6.62 14.24 4.00
CA LEU A 115 7.83 13.92 4.75
C LEU A 115 7.64 12.61 5.50
N HIS A 116 8.70 11.79 5.53
CA HIS A 116 8.67 10.56 6.31
C HIS A 116 10.08 10.24 6.83
N GLN A 117 10.36 10.67 8.05
CA GLN A 117 11.63 10.54 8.75
C GLN A 117 11.36 10.04 10.18
N PRO A 118 10.86 8.81 10.35
CA PRO A 118 10.41 8.29 11.64
C PRO A 118 11.52 8.25 12.69
N ASP A 119 12.78 8.04 12.29
CA ASP A 119 13.94 8.10 13.20
C ASP A 119 14.14 9.48 13.83
N LEU A 120 13.61 10.54 13.19
CA LEU A 120 13.56 11.91 13.73
C LEU A 120 12.21 12.25 14.36
N GLY A 121 11.33 11.27 14.52
CA GLY A 121 9.97 11.45 15.03
C GLY A 121 9.06 12.25 14.09
N LEU A 122 9.37 12.31 12.78
CA LEU A 122 8.66 13.11 11.80
C LEU A 122 7.98 12.24 10.74
N THR A 123 6.68 12.44 10.59
CA THR A 123 5.92 12.04 9.41
C THR A 123 4.88 13.10 9.11
N TYR A 124 4.67 13.45 7.85
CA TYR A 124 3.74 14.49 7.46
C TYR A 124 3.04 14.13 6.15
N GLN A 125 1.72 13.95 6.24
CA GLN A 125 0.85 13.71 5.10
C GLN A 125 0.00 14.96 4.87
N ILE A 126 0.11 15.58 3.70
CA ILE A 126 -0.72 16.71 3.28
C ILE A 126 -2.11 16.22 2.83
N GLY A 127 -3.11 17.11 2.88
CA GLY A 127 -4.50 16.79 2.55
C GLY A 127 -5.33 16.34 3.75
N ASN A 128 -4.77 16.40 4.96
CA ASN A 128 -5.39 15.94 6.21
C ASN A 128 -5.73 17.10 7.17
N LEU A 129 -5.96 18.31 6.65
CA LEU A 129 -6.32 19.45 7.49
C LEU A 129 -7.79 19.37 7.96
N PRO A 130 -8.13 19.93 9.15
CA PRO A 130 -9.50 19.86 9.70
C PRO A 130 -10.58 20.42 8.77
N GLU A 131 -10.22 21.37 7.90
CA GLU A 131 -11.12 21.99 6.94
C GLU A 131 -11.75 21.01 5.96
N ILE A 132 -11.11 19.84 5.73
CA ILE A 132 -11.61 18.84 4.79
C ILE A 132 -13.01 18.33 5.18
N SER A 133 -13.29 18.13 6.47
CA SER A 133 -14.59 17.67 6.95
C SER A 133 -15.71 18.70 6.67
N LYS A 134 -15.38 19.99 6.80
CA LYS A 134 -16.31 21.09 6.51
C LYS A 134 -16.60 21.20 5.01
N ILE A 135 -15.55 21.11 4.17
CA ILE A 135 -15.71 21.17 2.70
C ILE A 135 -16.55 20.00 2.19
N LEU A 136 -16.35 18.81 2.75
CA LEU A 136 -17.08 17.61 2.37
C LEU A 136 -18.45 17.48 3.03
N ASN A 137 -18.72 18.25 4.08
CA ASN A 137 -19.89 18.10 4.94
C ASN A 137 -20.07 16.63 5.41
N LYS A 138 -18.96 15.99 5.79
CA LYS A 138 -18.89 14.59 6.24
C LYS A 138 -17.80 14.41 7.29
N ILE A 139 -17.95 13.36 8.10
CA ILE A 139 -16.86 12.92 9.00
C ILE A 139 -15.69 12.47 8.15
N VAL A 140 -14.48 12.87 8.53
CA VAL A 140 -13.23 12.43 7.90
C VAL A 140 -12.32 11.82 8.96
N VAL A 141 -11.83 10.62 8.69
CA VAL A 141 -10.79 9.95 9.48
C VAL A 141 -9.50 9.96 8.67
N CYS A 142 -8.44 10.49 9.25
CA CYS A 142 -7.16 10.66 8.55
C CYS A 142 -5.98 10.65 9.52
N ASP A 143 -4.76 10.96 9.03
CA ASP A 143 -3.54 11.01 9.85
C ASP A 143 -3.25 9.72 10.63
N PHE A 144 -3.19 8.61 9.91
CA PHE A 144 -2.99 7.27 10.50
C PHE A 144 -1.55 6.99 10.93
N ARG A 145 -0.57 7.87 10.59
CA ARG A 145 0.87 7.57 10.79
C ARG A 145 1.51 8.29 11.97
N THR A 146 1.05 9.51 12.26
CA THR A 146 1.69 10.39 13.26
C THR A 146 1.70 9.78 14.67
N GLN A 147 0.60 9.16 15.09
CA GLN A 147 0.52 8.52 16.41
C GLN A 147 1.50 7.35 16.53
N ASP A 148 1.64 6.53 15.50
CA ASP A 148 2.56 5.40 15.47
C ASP A 148 4.01 5.85 15.61
N VAL A 149 4.41 6.88 14.85
CA VAL A 149 5.76 7.50 14.94
C VAL A 149 5.99 8.09 16.33
N THR A 150 4.99 8.75 16.93
CA THR A 150 5.07 9.29 18.31
C THR A 150 5.29 8.17 19.34
N LEU A 151 4.76 6.98 19.08
CA LEU A 151 4.95 5.78 19.91
C LEU A 151 6.27 5.05 19.61
N GLY A 152 7.14 5.61 18.79
CA GLY A 152 8.44 5.06 18.44
C GLY A 152 8.40 4.04 17.31
N GLY A 153 7.25 3.90 16.61
CA GLY A 153 7.11 3.06 15.43
C GLY A 153 7.56 3.77 14.15
N GLN A 154 7.64 3.01 13.07
CA GLN A 154 8.01 3.53 11.75
C GLN A 154 6.85 4.24 11.03
N GLY A 155 5.60 4.20 11.54
CA GLY A 155 4.44 4.76 10.86
C GLY A 155 4.03 4.00 9.59
N ALA A 156 4.73 2.91 9.28
CA ALA A 156 4.54 2.07 8.10
C ALA A 156 5.14 0.67 8.36
N PRO A 157 4.67 -0.38 7.64
CA PRO A 157 3.44 -0.41 6.85
C PRO A 157 2.18 -0.55 7.72
N LEU A 158 1.06 0.06 7.30
CA LEU A 158 -0.23 -0.04 8.00
C LEU A 158 -1.19 -1.05 7.34
N VAL A 159 -0.93 -1.42 6.08
CA VAL A 159 -1.71 -2.41 5.31
C VAL A 159 -1.84 -3.77 6.00
N PRO A 160 -0.83 -4.29 6.74
CA PRO A 160 -0.90 -5.63 7.32
C PRO A 160 -2.05 -5.89 8.31
N VAL A 161 -2.61 -4.86 8.95
CA VAL A 161 -3.82 -5.06 9.78
C VAL A 161 -5.04 -5.38 8.91
N GLY A 162 -5.16 -4.73 7.75
CA GLY A 162 -6.18 -5.06 6.76
C GLY A 162 -5.97 -6.44 6.17
N ASP A 163 -4.74 -6.84 5.84
CA ASP A 163 -4.42 -8.20 5.41
C ASP A 163 -4.86 -9.24 6.44
N LYS A 164 -4.63 -8.96 7.72
CA LYS A 164 -5.01 -9.86 8.83
C LYS A 164 -6.52 -10.01 8.95
N LEU A 165 -7.28 -8.94 8.84
CA LEU A 165 -8.70 -8.91 9.20
C LEU A 165 -9.64 -9.06 7.99
N LEU A 166 -9.31 -8.48 6.83
CA LEU A 166 -10.14 -8.55 5.62
C LEU A 166 -9.76 -9.71 4.70
N PHE A 167 -8.52 -10.16 4.78
CA PHE A 167 -7.99 -11.25 3.94
C PHE A 167 -7.54 -12.45 4.77
N SER A 168 -8.22 -12.69 5.89
CA SER A 168 -7.91 -13.75 6.88
C SER A 168 -7.94 -15.17 6.29
N ASN A 169 -8.56 -15.38 5.14
CA ASN A 169 -8.59 -16.65 4.41
C ASN A 169 -7.24 -16.96 3.71
N TYR A 170 -6.27 -16.04 3.73
CA TYR A 170 -4.96 -16.21 3.12
C TYR A 170 -3.87 -16.23 4.19
N ASP A 171 -3.01 -17.24 4.11
CA ASP A 171 -1.86 -17.36 5.01
C ASP A 171 -0.79 -16.31 4.68
N TYR A 172 -0.65 -16.00 3.38
CA TYR A 172 0.26 -14.98 2.87
C TYR A 172 -0.48 -13.96 2.02
N CYS A 173 -0.25 -12.68 2.27
CA CYS A 173 -0.63 -11.60 1.37
C CYS A 173 0.65 -10.99 0.80
N ILE A 174 0.80 -11.02 -0.53
CA ILE A 174 1.94 -10.47 -1.26
C ILE A 174 1.45 -9.32 -2.13
N ASN A 175 2.15 -8.19 -2.07
CA ASN A 175 1.93 -7.08 -2.98
C ASN A 175 3.12 -6.97 -3.94
N LEU A 176 2.86 -7.01 -5.25
CA LEU A 176 3.84 -6.84 -6.31
C LEU A 176 3.78 -5.40 -6.86
N GLY A 177 4.30 -4.46 -6.09
CA GLY A 177 4.49 -3.06 -6.49
C GLY A 177 5.86 -2.83 -7.13
N GLY A 178 6.51 -1.71 -6.81
CA GLY A 178 7.92 -1.49 -7.13
C GLY A 178 8.81 -2.57 -6.52
N PHE A 179 8.47 -2.95 -5.28
CA PHE A 179 9.01 -4.07 -4.52
C PHE A 179 7.92 -5.11 -4.27
N ALA A 180 8.30 -6.38 -4.13
CA ALA A 180 7.47 -7.40 -3.55
C ALA A 180 7.58 -7.32 -2.04
N ASN A 181 6.46 -7.13 -1.35
CA ASN A 181 6.38 -7.26 0.10
C ASN A 181 5.38 -8.34 0.49
N ILE A 182 5.61 -8.96 1.64
CA ILE A 182 4.82 -10.05 2.17
C ILE A 182 4.30 -9.68 3.56
N SER A 183 3.10 -10.14 3.87
CA SER A 183 2.48 -10.04 5.17
C SER A 183 1.88 -11.40 5.55
N SER A 184 2.23 -11.91 6.72
CA SER A 184 1.81 -13.24 7.21
C SER A 184 1.79 -13.31 8.74
N GLU A 185 1.21 -14.38 9.28
CA GLU A 185 1.29 -14.68 10.71
C GLU A 185 2.56 -15.50 11.00
N PHE A 186 3.32 -15.08 12.00
CA PHE A 186 4.48 -15.81 12.51
C PHE A 186 4.47 -15.83 14.04
N SER A 187 4.45 -17.02 14.62
CA SER A 187 4.40 -17.19 16.10
C SER A 187 3.31 -16.38 16.78
N GLY A 188 2.12 -16.30 16.17
CA GLY A 188 0.96 -15.57 16.70
C GLY A 188 0.99 -14.05 16.46
N ASN A 189 2.01 -13.55 15.79
CA ASN A 189 2.12 -12.13 15.45
C ASN A 189 2.05 -11.92 13.93
N ARG A 190 1.39 -10.87 13.51
CA ARG A 190 1.46 -10.41 12.12
C ARG A 190 2.82 -9.79 11.87
N ILE A 191 3.49 -10.23 10.81
CA ILE A 191 4.76 -9.66 10.33
C ILE A 191 4.60 -9.17 8.90
N ALA A 192 5.41 -8.20 8.51
CA ALA A 192 5.49 -7.72 7.14
C ALA A 192 6.91 -7.26 6.82
N TYR A 193 7.39 -7.53 5.60
CA TYR A 193 8.73 -7.16 5.14
C TYR A 193 8.84 -7.25 3.61
N ASP A 194 9.90 -6.62 3.06
CA ASP A 194 10.19 -6.67 1.63
C ASP A 194 10.92 -7.96 1.26
N ILE A 195 10.49 -8.58 0.16
CA ILE A 195 11.11 -9.78 -0.40
C ILE A 195 12.21 -9.40 -1.39
N CYS A 196 11.86 -8.69 -2.47
CA CYS A 196 12.78 -8.31 -3.54
C CYS A 196 12.24 -7.13 -4.36
N PRO A 197 13.07 -6.43 -5.16
CA PRO A 197 12.60 -5.49 -6.17
C PRO A 197 11.80 -6.23 -7.26
N VAL A 198 10.79 -5.56 -7.82
CA VAL A 198 9.94 -6.08 -8.92
C VAL A 198 9.83 -5.03 -10.02
N ASN A 199 8.74 -4.26 -10.05
CA ASN A 199 8.47 -3.33 -11.16
C ASN A 199 9.49 -2.19 -11.25
N ILE A 200 10.12 -1.80 -10.15
CA ILE A 200 11.18 -0.79 -10.15
C ILE A 200 12.37 -1.18 -11.05
N VAL A 201 12.65 -2.48 -11.16
CA VAL A 201 13.71 -2.99 -12.03
C VAL A 201 13.15 -3.34 -13.41
N LEU A 202 12.02 -4.05 -13.48
CA LEU A 202 11.42 -4.45 -14.75
C LEU A 202 11.11 -3.23 -15.61
N ASN A 203 10.43 -2.22 -15.07
CA ASN A 203 10.04 -1.02 -15.81
C ASN A 203 11.25 -0.17 -16.20
N TYR A 204 12.33 -0.13 -15.39
CA TYR A 204 13.57 0.55 -15.76
C TYR A 204 14.18 -0.03 -17.06
N TYR A 205 14.25 -1.35 -17.18
CA TYR A 205 14.82 -1.97 -18.39
C TYR A 205 13.83 -1.93 -19.58
N VAL A 206 12.55 -2.04 -19.32
CA VAL A 206 11.50 -1.92 -20.36
C VAL A 206 11.46 -0.50 -20.94
N SER A 207 11.69 0.54 -20.13
CA SER A 207 11.72 1.93 -20.62
C SER A 207 12.82 2.19 -21.65
N GLN A 208 13.90 1.40 -21.63
CA GLN A 208 14.95 1.47 -22.66
C GLN A 208 14.49 0.99 -24.04
N LEU A 209 13.35 0.26 -24.09
CA LEU A 209 12.69 -0.17 -25.32
C LEU A 209 11.57 0.80 -25.76
N GLY A 210 11.36 1.90 -25.01
CA GLY A 210 10.31 2.89 -25.26
C GLY A 210 8.93 2.52 -24.70
N GLU A 211 8.83 1.45 -23.91
CA GLU A 211 7.60 0.99 -23.28
C GLU A 211 7.54 1.38 -21.80
N LEU A 212 6.34 1.53 -21.24
CA LEU A 212 6.15 1.86 -19.83
C LEU A 212 6.31 0.63 -18.92
N PHE A 213 5.87 -0.53 -19.39
CA PHE A 213 5.94 -1.81 -18.69
C PHE A 213 5.88 -2.99 -19.67
N ASP A 214 6.29 -4.17 -19.25
CA ASP A 214 6.20 -5.41 -20.04
C ASP A 214 4.79 -6.02 -19.90
N ASP A 215 3.92 -5.74 -20.88
CA ASP A 215 2.54 -6.23 -20.84
C ASP A 215 2.51 -7.77 -20.73
N LYS A 216 1.91 -8.25 -19.64
CA LYS A 216 1.79 -9.67 -19.29
C LYS A 216 3.12 -10.44 -19.21
N GLY A 217 4.25 -9.74 -19.24
CA GLY A 217 5.59 -10.34 -19.26
C GLY A 217 5.98 -10.91 -20.62
N ALA A 218 5.42 -10.38 -21.71
CA ALA A 218 5.62 -10.89 -23.07
C ALA A 218 7.07 -10.74 -23.55
N ILE A 219 7.72 -9.62 -23.24
CA ILE A 219 9.12 -9.38 -23.59
C ILE A 219 10.02 -10.34 -22.80
N ALA A 220 9.85 -10.41 -21.48
CA ALA A 220 10.59 -11.33 -20.62
C ALA A 220 10.42 -12.80 -21.08
N LYS A 221 9.20 -13.19 -21.46
CA LYS A 221 8.90 -14.54 -21.95
C LYS A 221 9.68 -14.90 -23.22
N SER A 222 10.00 -13.93 -24.07
CA SER A 222 10.77 -14.12 -25.31
C SER A 222 12.27 -14.23 -25.08
N GLY A 223 12.77 -13.88 -23.90
CA GLY A 223 14.18 -13.89 -23.56
C GLY A 223 14.65 -15.24 -22.99
N ASN A 224 15.97 -15.35 -22.82
CA ASN A 224 16.64 -16.49 -22.22
C ASN A 224 17.19 -16.15 -20.83
N VAL A 225 17.25 -17.14 -19.95
CA VAL A 225 17.83 -16.96 -18.61
C VAL A 225 19.35 -16.94 -18.71
N HIS A 226 19.97 -15.85 -18.21
CA HIS A 226 21.43 -15.77 -18.04
C HIS A 226 21.81 -16.35 -16.67
N GLN A 227 22.25 -17.60 -16.64
CA GLN A 227 22.45 -18.38 -15.41
C GLN A 227 23.43 -17.75 -14.42
N GLU A 228 24.56 -17.18 -14.90
CA GLU A 228 25.53 -16.55 -14.03
C GLU A 228 24.95 -15.30 -13.36
N LEU A 229 24.23 -14.44 -14.10
CA LEU A 229 23.55 -13.27 -13.56
C LEU A 229 22.50 -13.68 -12.53
N LEU A 230 21.67 -14.69 -12.85
CA LEU A 230 20.66 -15.20 -11.92
C LEU A 230 21.30 -15.67 -10.61
N SER A 231 22.40 -16.44 -10.68
CA SER A 231 23.14 -16.89 -9.50
C SER A 231 23.66 -15.73 -8.66
N LYS A 232 24.22 -14.70 -9.30
CA LYS A 232 24.73 -13.51 -8.61
C LYS A 232 23.61 -12.68 -7.96
N LEU A 233 22.49 -12.49 -8.64
CA LEU A 233 21.30 -11.83 -8.09
C LEU A 233 20.77 -12.57 -6.86
N ASN A 234 20.65 -13.91 -6.96
CA ASN A 234 20.14 -14.73 -5.86
C ASN A 234 21.09 -14.79 -4.65
N SER A 235 22.38 -14.48 -4.84
CA SER A 235 23.41 -14.47 -3.77
C SER A 235 23.60 -13.10 -3.08
N LEU A 236 22.79 -12.09 -3.41
CA LEU A 236 22.90 -10.78 -2.75
C LEU A 236 22.55 -10.91 -1.25
N LYS A 237 23.39 -10.33 -0.39
CA LYS A 237 23.31 -10.46 1.08
C LYS A 237 21.96 -10.08 1.70
N PHE A 238 21.17 -9.23 1.03
CA PHE A 238 19.84 -8.89 1.50
C PHE A 238 18.93 -10.12 1.67
N TYR A 239 19.05 -11.11 0.79
CA TYR A 239 18.21 -12.31 0.77
C TYR A 239 18.57 -13.36 1.83
N GLU A 240 19.66 -13.11 2.59
CA GLU A 240 20.06 -13.91 3.76
C GLU A 240 19.51 -13.33 5.07
N LYS A 241 19.05 -12.06 5.05
CA LYS A 241 18.51 -11.40 6.23
C LYS A 241 17.14 -11.96 6.61
N SER A 242 16.96 -12.20 7.92
CA SER A 242 15.62 -12.42 8.50
C SER A 242 14.83 -11.11 8.56
N HIS A 243 13.50 -11.24 8.78
CA HIS A 243 12.67 -10.08 9.09
C HIS A 243 12.96 -9.50 10.49
N PRO A 244 12.73 -8.19 10.73
CA PRO A 244 12.25 -7.18 9.77
C PRO A 244 13.34 -6.75 8.77
N LYS A 245 12.97 -6.59 7.50
CA LYS A 245 13.86 -6.09 6.44
C LYS A 245 13.08 -5.25 5.43
N SER A 246 13.68 -4.19 4.92
CA SER A 246 13.10 -3.31 3.90
C SER A 246 14.12 -2.95 2.83
N LEU A 247 13.60 -2.53 1.66
CA LEU A 247 14.37 -2.14 0.47
C LEU A 247 14.06 -0.69 0.09
N GLY A 248 15.09 0.00 -0.41
CA GLY A 248 14.97 1.31 -1.02
C GLY A 248 15.57 1.34 -2.41
N LEU A 249 15.27 2.41 -3.16
CA LEU A 249 15.80 2.62 -4.50
C LEU A 249 17.35 2.68 -4.51
N GLU A 250 17.95 3.24 -3.46
CA GLU A 250 19.40 3.35 -3.28
C GLU A 250 20.04 1.97 -3.30
N TRP A 251 19.48 1.03 -2.56
CA TRP A 251 19.95 -0.35 -2.54
C TRP A 251 19.84 -1.01 -3.91
N VAL A 252 18.74 -0.76 -4.64
CA VAL A 252 18.57 -1.29 -6.01
C VAL A 252 19.64 -0.73 -6.95
N LYS A 253 19.91 0.59 -6.88
CA LYS A 253 20.96 1.23 -7.70
C LYS A 253 22.35 0.63 -7.44
N GLU A 254 22.70 0.47 -6.18
CA GLU A 254 24.02 0.00 -5.76
C GLU A 254 24.22 -1.51 -6.01
N ASN A 255 23.21 -2.33 -5.79
CA ASN A 255 23.37 -3.77 -5.76
C ASN A 255 22.78 -4.47 -7.00
N VAL A 256 21.65 -4.01 -7.52
CA VAL A 256 20.96 -4.68 -8.63
C VAL A 256 21.36 -4.10 -9.97
N PHE A 257 21.21 -2.79 -10.18
CA PHE A 257 21.58 -2.16 -11.46
C PHE A 257 23.08 -2.24 -11.71
N SER A 258 23.91 -1.96 -10.68
CA SER A 258 25.35 -2.10 -10.78
C SER A 258 25.82 -3.51 -11.12
N LEU A 259 25.07 -4.53 -10.71
CA LEU A 259 25.35 -5.92 -11.04
C LEU A 259 24.92 -6.25 -12.47
N ILE A 260 23.70 -5.95 -12.85
CA ILE A 260 23.13 -6.25 -14.18
C ILE A 260 23.95 -5.56 -15.28
N ASN A 261 24.30 -4.28 -15.08
CA ASN A 261 25.03 -3.48 -16.07
C ASN A 261 26.49 -3.94 -16.34
N LYS A 262 27.00 -4.93 -15.59
CA LYS A 262 28.28 -5.58 -15.90
C LYS A 262 28.18 -6.60 -17.03
N TYR A 263 26.99 -7.03 -17.35
CA TYR A 263 26.71 -8.02 -18.39
C TYR A 263 26.25 -7.34 -19.66
N ASN A 264 26.85 -7.71 -20.78
CA ASN A 264 26.42 -7.23 -22.10
C ASN A 264 25.43 -8.22 -22.71
N ILE A 265 24.18 -8.14 -22.25
CA ILE A 265 23.08 -9.04 -22.66
C ILE A 265 21.85 -8.22 -23.07
N ASP A 266 21.03 -8.78 -23.94
CA ASP A 266 19.82 -8.15 -24.43
C ASP A 266 18.82 -7.83 -23.31
N THR A 267 18.10 -6.73 -23.43
CA THR A 267 17.08 -6.32 -22.43
C THR A 267 16.04 -7.43 -22.18
N LYS A 268 15.60 -8.17 -23.19
CA LYS A 268 14.67 -9.30 -23.01
C LYS A 268 15.26 -10.40 -22.13
N ASP A 269 16.56 -10.66 -22.22
CA ASP A 269 17.26 -11.68 -21.42
C ASP A 269 17.49 -11.17 -19.99
N ILE A 270 17.72 -9.84 -19.80
CA ILE A 270 17.71 -9.22 -18.47
C ILE A 270 16.35 -9.42 -17.82
N LEU A 271 15.28 -9.04 -18.51
CA LEU A 271 13.90 -9.16 -18.01
C LEU A 271 13.55 -10.62 -17.67
N ARG A 272 13.92 -11.55 -18.56
CA ARG A 272 13.70 -12.98 -18.31
C ARG A 272 14.45 -13.48 -17.08
N THR A 273 15.71 -13.11 -16.95
CA THR A 273 16.54 -13.50 -15.81
C THR A 273 16.01 -12.91 -14.51
N PHE A 274 15.55 -11.65 -14.56
CA PHE A 274 15.01 -10.97 -13.39
C PHE A 274 13.63 -11.54 -12.96
N ILE A 275 12.78 -11.98 -13.90
CA ILE A 275 11.54 -12.71 -13.59
C ILE A 275 11.86 -14.02 -12.84
N GLU A 276 12.89 -14.78 -13.27
CA GLU A 276 13.30 -15.99 -12.55
C GLU A 276 13.82 -15.66 -11.14
N HIS A 277 14.60 -14.56 -11.01
CA HIS A 277 15.06 -14.07 -9.72
C HIS A 277 13.90 -13.72 -8.77
N ILE A 278 12.93 -12.90 -9.23
CA ILE A 278 11.73 -12.57 -8.45
C ILE A 278 11.01 -13.84 -8.01
N THR A 279 10.83 -14.77 -8.95
CA THR A 279 10.17 -16.05 -8.69
C THR A 279 10.89 -16.85 -7.60
N ASP A 280 12.21 -16.94 -7.68
CA ASP A 280 13.04 -17.65 -6.69
C ASP A 280 12.91 -17.03 -5.30
N GLN A 281 12.97 -15.68 -5.20
CA GLN A 281 12.86 -15.00 -3.91
C GLN A 281 11.47 -15.16 -3.31
N ILE A 282 10.40 -14.98 -4.08
CA ILE A 282 9.02 -15.14 -3.57
C ILE A 282 8.79 -16.59 -3.12
N THR A 283 9.16 -17.57 -3.95
CA THR A 283 8.90 -18.97 -3.63
C THR A 283 9.77 -19.48 -2.48
N LYS A 284 10.98 -18.92 -2.28
CA LYS A 284 11.80 -19.18 -1.10
C LYS A 284 11.08 -18.77 0.19
N GLU A 285 10.41 -17.63 0.21
CA GLU A 285 9.68 -17.14 1.39
C GLU A 285 8.42 -17.99 1.67
N ILE A 286 7.58 -18.25 0.67
CA ILE A 286 6.31 -18.95 0.89
C ILE A 286 6.49 -20.46 1.08
N ASN A 287 7.48 -21.10 0.45
CA ASN A 287 7.68 -22.55 0.53
C ASN A 287 8.24 -23.05 1.87
N GLN A 288 8.45 -22.17 2.85
CA GLN A 288 8.84 -22.56 4.21
C GLN A 288 7.74 -23.32 4.96
N THR A 289 6.49 -23.22 4.50
CA THR A 289 5.34 -23.94 5.05
C THR A 289 4.89 -25.07 4.11
N LYS A 290 4.10 -26.03 4.62
CA LYS A 290 3.73 -27.23 3.82
C LYS A 290 2.77 -26.90 2.67
N LYS A 291 1.61 -26.31 2.96
CA LYS A 291 0.60 -25.94 1.96
C LYS A 291 -0.23 -24.80 2.52
N SER A 292 -0.24 -23.70 1.79
CA SER A 292 -0.87 -22.46 2.22
C SER A 292 -1.63 -21.80 1.07
N SER A 293 -2.46 -20.84 1.43
CA SER A 293 -3.15 -19.94 0.50
C SER A 293 -2.39 -18.62 0.40
N VAL A 294 -2.16 -18.15 -0.81
CA VAL A 294 -1.40 -16.93 -1.10
C VAL A 294 -2.25 -15.98 -1.93
N LEU A 295 -2.50 -14.79 -1.42
CA LEU A 295 -3.09 -13.69 -2.18
C LEU A 295 -1.96 -12.86 -2.80
N ILE A 296 -2.02 -12.59 -4.11
CA ILE A 296 -1.09 -11.68 -4.78
C ILE A 296 -1.86 -10.50 -5.36
N THR A 297 -1.42 -9.29 -5.03
CA THR A 297 -1.99 -8.00 -5.47
C THR A 297 -0.89 -7.06 -5.99
N GLY A 298 -1.25 -5.82 -6.32
CA GLY A 298 -0.35 -4.83 -6.92
C GLY A 298 -0.16 -5.04 -8.43
N GLY A 299 0.37 -4.03 -9.12
CA GLY A 299 0.48 -4.01 -10.58
C GLY A 299 1.22 -5.20 -11.20
N GLY A 300 2.19 -5.77 -10.48
CA GLY A 300 2.90 -6.98 -10.91
C GLY A 300 2.01 -8.24 -10.99
N ALA A 301 0.82 -8.23 -10.38
CA ALA A 301 -0.15 -9.33 -10.52
C ALA A 301 -0.72 -9.45 -11.94
N TYR A 302 -0.67 -8.40 -12.74
CA TYR A 302 -1.03 -8.43 -14.16
C TYR A 302 0.05 -9.06 -15.05
N ASN A 303 1.27 -9.20 -14.57
CA ASN A 303 2.32 -9.91 -15.27
C ASN A 303 2.06 -11.42 -15.20
N THR A 304 1.24 -11.92 -16.15
CA THR A 304 0.80 -13.32 -16.17
C THR A 304 1.94 -14.30 -16.34
N PHE A 305 3.04 -13.87 -16.97
CA PHE A 305 4.24 -14.69 -17.11
C PHE A 305 4.93 -14.87 -15.74
N LEU A 306 5.12 -13.79 -14.97
CA LEU A 306 5.64 -13.88 -13.60
C LEU A 306 4.76 -14.79 -12.72
N ILE A 307 3.45 -14.58 -12.77
CA ILE A 307 2.50 -15.40 -12.01
C ILE A 307 2.57 -16.88 -12.39
N SER A 308 2.73 -17.19 -13.70
CA SER A 308 2.91 -18.58 -14.13
C SER A 308 4.18 -19.21 -13.56
N LYS A 309 5.29 -18.45 -13.54
CA LYS A 309 6.57 -18.91 -12.97
C LYS A 309 6.49 -19.15 -11.46
N ILE A 310 5.80 -18.29 -10.73
CA ILE A 310 5.55 -18.51 -9.30
C ILE A 310 4.74 -19.80 -9.09
N ARG A 311 3.66 -20.01 -9.87
CA ARG A 311 2.84 -21.23 -9.79
C ARG A 311 3.59 -22.50 -10.12
N GLU A 312 4.54 -22.46 -11.06
CA GLU A 312 5.39 -23.59 -11.43
C GLU A 312 6.31 -24.04 -10.27
N LYS A 313 6.79 -23.09 -9.43
CA LYS A 313 7.79 -23.33 -8.37
C LYS A 313 7.19 -23.51 -6.97
N THR A 314 5.86 -23.50 -6.83
CA THR A 314 5.21 -23.69 -5.53
C THR A 314 4.04 -24.66 -5.59
N LYS A 315 3.74 -25.31 -4.45
CA LYS A 315 2.54 -26.13 -4.25
C LYS A 315 1.39 -25.35 -3.58
N HIS A 316 1.61 -24.10 -3.28
CA HIS A 316 0.61 -23.23 -2.65
C HIS A 316 -0.47 -22.81 -3.65
N LYS A 317 -1.68 -22.54 -3.11
CA LYS A 317 -2.77 -21.99 -3.91
C LYS A 317 -2.54 -20.49 -4.12
N ILE A 318 -2.12 -20.10 -5.32
CA ILE A 318 -1.94 -18.69 -5.71
C ILE A 318 -3.26 -18.11 -6.20
N SER A 319 -3.78 -17.14 -5.52
CA SER A 319 -5.01 -16.40 -5.83
C SER A 319 -4.67 -14.99 -6.31
N ILE A 320 -5.19 -14.63 -7.48
CA ILE A 320 -5.17 -13.26 -8.00
C ILE A 320 -6.62 -12.76 -7.91
N PRO A 321 -6.91 -11.69 -7.17
CA PRO A 321 -8.27 -11.18 -7.04
C PRO A 321 -8.71 -10.42 -8.30
N ASN A 322 -9.91 -9.83 -8.28
CA ASN A 322 -10.36 -8.95 -9.35
C ASN A 322 -9.54 -7.65 -9.41
N SER A 323 -9.67 -6.91 -10.51
CA SER A 323 -8.91 -5.67 -10.75
C SER A 323 -9.14 -4.62 -9.66
N THR A 324 -10.35 -4.48 -9.16
CA THR A 324 -10.66 -3.52 -8.09
C THR A 324 -9.80 -3.78 -6.83
N ILE A 325 -9.65 -5.03 -6.43
CA ILE A 325 -8.78 -5.35 -5.28
C ILE A 325 -7.30 -5.18 -5.63
N ILE A 326 -6.87 -5.53 -6.85
CA ILE A 326 -5.48 -5.35 -7.28
C ILE A 326 -5.08 -3.87 -7.21
N GLU A 327 -5.93 -2.98 -7.71
CA GLU A 327 -5.64 -1.56 -7.89
C GLU A 327 -5.93 -0.73 -6.63
N PHE A 328 -7.05 -1.03 -5.95
CA PHE A 328 -7.55 -0.19 -4.86
C PHE A 328 -7.37 -0.81 -3.46
N LYS A 329 -6.61 -1.91 -3.31
CA LYS A 329 -6.42 -2.58 -2.01
C LYS A 329 -5.98 -1.62 -0.91
N GLU A 330 -5.06 -0.70 -1.19
CA GLU A 330 -4.60 0.26 -0.20
C GLU A 330 -5.72 1.21 0.21
N ALA A 331 -6.48 1.76 -0.74
CA ALA A 331 -7.62 2.62 -0.46
C ALA A 331 -8.71 1.88 0.35
N ILE A 332 -9.00 0.60 0.01
CA ILE A 332 -9.90 -0.27 0.78
C ILE A 332 -9.41 -0.40 2.22
N ILE A 333 -8.13 -0.71 2.41
CA ILE A 333 -7.56 -0.90 3.75
C ILE A 333 -7.56 0.41 4.53
N PHE A 334 -7.21 1.56 3.94
CA PHE A 334 -7.33 2.85 4.64
C PHE A 334 -8.78 3.17 5.01
N GLY A 335 -9.75 2.82 4.16
CA GLY A 335 -11.17 2.83 4.52
C GLY A 335 -11.45 2.03 5.79
N PHE A 336 -10.91 0.82 5.85
CA PHE A 336 -11.06 -0.08 7.00
C PHE A 336 -10.35 0.42 8.26
N LEU A 337 -9.14 1.01 8.13
CA LEU A 337 -8.45 1.65 9.27
C LEU A 337 -9.32 2.75 9.90
N GLY A 338 -10.08 3.49 9.07
CA GLY A 338 -11.07 4.46 9.53
C GLY A 338 -12.20 3.81 10.32
N VAL A 339 -12.73 2.66 9.87
CA VAL A 339 -13.74 1.89 10.62
C VAL A 339 -13.19 1.48 11.99
N LEU A 340 -12.02 0.87 12.03
CA LEU A 340 -11.38 0.45 13.27
C LEU A 340 -11.13 1.64 14.22
N LYS A 341 -10.72 2.81 13.67
CA LYS A 341 -10.56 4.04 14.44
C LYS A 341 -11.85 4.50 15.10
N LEU A 342 -12.96 4.54 14.35
CA LEU A 342 -14.26 4.97 14.89
C LEU A 342 -14.80 4.00 15.95
N ARG A 343 -14.42 2.73 15.86
CA ARG A 343 -14.74 1.69 16.84
C ARG A 343 -13.77 1.65 18.03
N ASN A 344 -12.73 2.48 18.00
CA ASN A 344 -11.62 2.46 18.96
C ASN A 344 -10.94 1.08 19.06
N GLU A 345 -10.87 0.38 17.92
CA GLU A 345 -10.18 -0.91 17.78
C GLU A 345 -8.76 -0.69 17.23
N VAL A 346 -7.88 -1.65 17.46
CA VAL A 346 -6.48 -1.61 17.01
C VAL A 346 -6.43 -1.58 15.48
N ASN A 347 -5.76 -0.56 14.92
CA ASN A 347 -5.52 -0.41 13.49
C ASN A 347 -4.05 -0.20 13.11
N SER A 348 -3.16 -0.23 14.11
CA SER A 348 -1.70 -0.26 13.91
C SER A 348 -1.08 -1.34 14.81
N LEU A 349 -0.26 -2.21 14.20
CA LEU A 349 0.32 -3.39 14.85
C LEU A 349 1.78 -3.14 15.20
N ALA A 350 2.11 -3.16 16.49
CA ALA A 350 3.48 -2.98 16.97
C ALA A 350 4.47 -4.01 16.42
N SER A 351 4.01 -5.25 16.17
CA SER A 351 4.82 -6.30 15.54
C SER A 351 5.24 -6.00 14.11
N VAL A 352 4.59 -5.03 13.47
CA VAL A 352 4.84 -4.60 12.09
C VAL A 352 5.57 -3.27 12.05
N THR A 353 5.10 -2.27 12.81
CA THR A 353 5.64 -0.91 12.74
C THR A 353 6.79 -0.67 13.72
N GLY A 354 6.96 -1.54 14.73
CA GLY A 354 7.93 -1.34 15.79
C GLY A 354 7.51 -0.37 16.88
N ALA A 355 6.26 0.09 16.89
CA ALA A 355 5.71 0.93 17.96
C ALA A 355 5.73 0.20 19.31
N LYS A 356 5.65 0.95 20.42
CA LYS A 356 5.68 0.40 21.77
C LYS A 356 4.58 -0.62 22.08
N PHE A 357 3.40 -0.45 21.46
CA PHE A 357 2.23 -1.33 21.62
C PHE A 357 1.25 -1.15 20.44
N ASN A 358 0.35 -2.12 20.28
CA ASN A 358 -0.76 -2.02 19.32
C ASN A 358 -1.67 -0.85 19.71
N HIS A 359 -2.11 -0.04 18.74
CA HIS A 359 -2.91 1.14 19.06
C HIS A 359 -3.94 1.46 17.96
N SER A 360 -4.86 2.37 18.28
CA SER A 360 -5.86 2.91 17.37
C SER A 360 -5.39 4.28 16.87
N SER A 361 -4.72 4.29 15.74
CA SER A 361 -4.15 5.49 15.11
C SER A 361 -5.18 6.26 14.29
N GLY A 362 -4.93 7.55 14.10
CA GLY A 362 -5.73 8.44 13.28
C GLY A 362 -6.45 9.55 14.06
N VAL A 363 -6.85 10.58 13.33
CA VAL A 363 -7.63 11.72 13.81
C VAL A 363 -9.02 11.69 13.18
N VAL A 364 -10.04 12.05 13.94
CA VAL A 364 -11.44 12.13 13.47
C VAL A 364 -11.87 13.58 13.43
N TYR A 365 -12.09 14.11 12.24
CA TYR A 365 -12.67 15.44 12.05
C TYR A 365 -14.19 15.32 11.84
N ARG A 366 -14.93 16.07 12.63
CA ARG A 366 -16.39 16.18 12.53
C ARG A 366 -16.77 17.48 11.85
N ILE A 367 -17.99 17.55 11.31
CA ILE A 367 -18.56 18.77 10.71
C ILE A 367 -18.67 19.88 11.74
#